data_ad9e9a53c3221cc54655fe9e54e1c3bb
#
_entry.id   ad9e9a53c3221cc54655fe9e54e1c3bb
#
_cell.length_a   1.000
_cell.length_b   1.000
_cell.length_c   1.000
_cell.angle_alpha   90.00
_cell.angle_beta   90.00
_cell.angle_gamma   90.00
#
_symmetry.space_group_name_H-M   'P 1'
#
loop_
_entity.id
_entity.type
_entity.pdbx_description
1 polymer ?
#
loop_
_entity_poly.entity_id
_entity_poly.type
_entity_poly.pdbx_seq_one_letter_code
_entity_poly.pdbx_strand_id
1 'polypeptide(L)'
;MKVAILNDTHCGVRNSSDIFLDYQERFYKEIFFPYLQKHNIINVLHLGDYYEHRKFVNFKALQHNRKAFLEPLRDLGITMDIIPGNHDVYFKNTNELCSLKELLGYFTSNVNIIMKPTVLDYAGCKVAVVPWINNSNYAEYTEFLSQCK
;
A
#
# COMPACT_ATOMS: atom_id res chain seq x y z
N MET A 1 4.75 -1.94 20.58
CA MET A 1 4.06 -2.42 19.37
C MET A 1 5.03 -2.46 18.20
N LYS A 2 4.87 -3.35 17.23
CA LYS A 2 5.68 -3.40 16.00
C LYS A 2 4.77 -3.12 14.81
N VAL A 3 5.29 -2.43 13.79
CA VAL A 3 4.63 -2.19 12.52
C VAL A 3 5.52 -2.76 11.41
N ALA A 4 4.95 -3.50 10.49
CA ALA A 4 5.67 -3.94 9.30
C ALA A 4 5.57 -2.85 8.23
N ILE A 5 6.69 -2.53 7.59
CA ILE A 5 6.72 -1.57 6.49
C ILE A 5 6.95 -2.34 5.19
N LEU A 6 6.05 -2.13 4.23
CA LEU A 6 6.17 -2.60 2.84
C LEU A 6 6.31 -1.41 1.91
N ASN A 7 6.97 -1.63 0.79
CA ASN A 7 7.15 -0.63 -0.25
C ASN A 7 7.31 -1.29 -1.62
N ASP A 8 6.91 -0.60 -2.68
CA ASP A 8 7.20 -0.99 -4.08
C ASP A 8 6.84 -2.45 -4.39
N THR A 9 5.64 -2.88 -4.04
CA THR A 9 5.20 -4.26 -4.34
C THR A 9 4.92 -4.48 -5.82
N HIS A 10 4.63 -3.42 -6.58
CA HIS A 10 4.49 -3.43 -8.05
C HIS A 10 3.72 -4.64 -8.58
N CYS A 11 2.51 -4.87 -8.02
CA CYS A 11 1.66 -5.97 -8.46
C CYS A 11 1.39 -5.86 -9.98
N GLY A 12 1.73 -6.93 -10.70
CA GLY A 12 1.64 -6.96 -12.16
C GLY A 12 2.92 -6.58 -12.90
N VAL A 13 4.04 -6.51 -12.21
CA VAL A 13 5.37 -6.25 -12.80
C VAL A 13 5.69 -7.22 -13.93
N ARG A 14 6.49 -6.77 -14.90
CA ARG A 14 6.87 -7.54 -16.09
C ARG A 14 5.67 -8.07 -16.88
N ASN A 15 4.70 -7.18 -17.11
CA ASN A 15 3.49 -7.49 -17.85
C ASN A 15 2.67 -8.63 -17.21
N SER A 16 2.58 -8.63 -15.90
CA SER A 16 1.90 -9.66 -15.09
C SER A 16 2.45 -11.07 -15.32
N SER A 17 3.76 -11.17 -15.43
CA SER A 17 4.45 -12.45 -15.61
C SER A 17 4.13 -13.42 -14.47
N ASP A 18 3.78 -14.66 -14.81
CA ASP A 18 3.48 -15.72 -13.85
C ASP A 18 4.64 -15.95 -12.87
N ILE A 19 5.86 -15.91 -13.37
CA ILE A 19 7.06 -16.10 -12.55
C ILE A 19 7.12 -15.06 -11.41
N PHE A 20 6.85 -13.77 -11.72
CA PHE A 20 6.87 -12.73 -10.70
C PHE A 20 5.67 -12.81 -9.76
N LEU A 21 4.48 -13.16 -10.26
CA LEU A 21 3.31 -13.38 -9.42
C LEU A 21 3.56 -14.54 -8.44
N ASP A 22 4.11 -15.66 -8.91
CA ASP A 22 4.43 -16.81 -8.08
C ASP A 22 5.50 -16.47 -7.02
N TYR A 23 6.52 -15.67 -7.37
CA TYR A 23 7.52 -15.21 -6.39
C TYR A 23 6.90 -14.33 -5.31
N GLN A 24 6.01 -13.42 -5.68
CA GLN A 24 5.30 -12.59 -4.72
C GLN A 24 4.42 -13.44 -3.80
N GLU A 25 3.66 -14.39 -4.34
CA GLU A 25 2.84 -15.30 -3.54
C GLU A 25 3.67 -16.10 -2.55
N ARG A 26 4.78 -16.69 -3.01
CA ARG A 26 5.70 -17.44 -2.14
C ARG A 26 6.27 -16.57 -1.04
N PHE A 27 6.68 -15.34 -1.35
CA PHE A 27 7.16 -14.38 -0.35
C PHE A 27 6.10 -14.11 0.72
N TYR A 28 4.86 -13.84 0.32
CA TYR A 28 3.78 -13.58 1.26
C TYR A 28 3.47 -14.82 2.12
N LYS A 29 3.33 -15.98 1.49
CA LYS A 29 2.92 -17.22 2.14
C LYS A 29 4.01 -17.83 3.02
N GLU A 30 5.26 -17.81 2.57
CA GLU A 30 6.36 -18.54 3.23
C GLU A 30 7.17 -17.64 4.18
N ILE A 31 7.16 -16.32 3.96
CA ILE A 31 8.01 -15.39 4.71
C ILE A 31 7.18 -14.33 5.43
N PHE A 32 6.43 -13.52 4.69
CA PHE A 32 5.81 -12.31 5.23
C PHE A 32 4.76 -12.61 6.30
N PHE A 33 3.69 -13.33 5.96
CA PHE A 33 2.63 -13.63 6.92
C PHE A 33 3.11 -14.50 8.09
N PRO A 34 3.91 -15.56 7.91
CA PRO A 34 4.49 -16.30 9.04
C PRO A 34 5.34 -15.43 9.97
N TYR A 35 6.10 -14.48 9.41
CA TYR A 35 6.88 -13.54 10.22
C TYR A 35 5.97 -12.63 11.06
N LEU A 36 4.92 -12.06 10.44
CA LEU A 36 3.96 -11.21 11.16
C LEU A 36 3.29 -11.97 12.31
N GLN A 37 2.82 -13.18 12.05
CA GLN A 37 2.18 -14.03 13.07
C GLN A 37 3.16 -14.37 14.20
N LYS A 38 4.37 -14.83 13.87
CA LYS A 38 5.41 -15.17 14.86
C LYS A 38 5.73 -14.02 15.80
N HIS A 39 5.67 -12.78 15.30
CA HIS A 39 6.02 -11.58 16.06
C HIS A 39 4.82 -10.78 16.57
N ASN A 40 3.59 -11.29 16.39
CA ASN A 40 2.34 -10.62 16.75
C ASN A 40 2.23 -9.22 16.14
N ILE A 41 2.61 -9.07 14.87
CA ILE A 41 2.50 -7.81 14.13
C ILE A 41 1.16 -7.80 13.42
N ILE A 42 0.30 -6.86 13.79
CA ILE A 42 -1.06 -6.72 13.24
C ILE A 42 -1.25 -5.43 12.44
N ASN A 43 -0.21 -4.63 12.33
CA ASN A 43 -0.25 -3.39 11.55
C ASN A 43 0.82 -3.40 10.47
N VAL A 44 0.40 -3.06 9.26
CA VAL A 44 1.26 -2.89 8.08
C VAL A 44 1.13 -1.44 7.61
N LEU A 45 2.24 -0.80 7.31
CA LEU A 45 2.30 0.48 6.61
C LEU A 45 2.89 0.24 5.23
N HIS A 46 2.11 0.50 4.17
CA HIS A 46 2.56 0.38 2.80
C HIS A 46 2.84 1.78 2.22
N LEU A 47 4.05 1.98 1.73
CA LEU A 47 4.53 3.30 1.30
C LEU A 47 4.25 3.62 -0.18
N GLY A 48 3.37 2.85 -0.82
CA GLY A 48 2.94 3.10 -2.19
C GLY A 48 3.64 2.26 -3.24
N ASP A 49 3.39 2.60 -4.51
CA ASP A 49 3.75 1.82 -5.69
C ASP A 49 3.27 0.36 -5.57
N TYR A 50 1.99 0.24 -5.21
CA TYR A 50 1.34 -1.04 -4.98
C TYR A 50 1.09 -1.79 -6.29
N TYR A 51 0.55 -1.08 -7.31
CA TYR A 51 0.39 -1.61 -8.66
C TYR A 51 1.48 -1.10 -9.60
N GLU A 52 1.83 -1.92 -10.61
CA GLU A 52 2.89 -1.58 -11.57
C GLU A 52 2.47 -0.44 -12.53
N HIS A 53 1.23 -0.46 -13.01
CA HIS A 53 0.80 0.44 -14.05
C HIS A 53 -0.23 1.48 -13.57
N ARG A 54 0.00 2.74 -13.94
CA ARG A 54 -0.87 3.87 -13.60
C ARG A 54 -2.28 3.79 -14.17
N LYS A 55 -2.43 3.20 -15.36
CA LYS A 55 -3.63 3.33 -16.17
C LYS A 55 -4.46 2.07 -16.31
N PHE A 56 -3.91 0.93 -15.95
CA PHE A 56 -4.61 -0.35 -16.05
C PHE A 56 -4.00 -1.37 -15.08
N VAL A 57 -4.78 -2.34 -14.68
CA VAL A 57 -4.33 -3.53 -13.96
C VAL A 57 -4.84 -4.75 -14.68
N ASN A 58 -3.96 -5.70 -14.93
CA ASN A 58 -4.34 -6.98 -15.53
C ASN A 58 -5.20 -7.77 -14.54
N PHE A 59 -6.33 -8.30 -14.99
CA PHE A 59 -7.25 -9.05 -14.13
C PHE A 59 -6.63 -10.28 -13.47
N LYS A 60 -5.67 -10.93 -14.13
CA LYS A 60 -4.92 -12.03 -13.55
C LYS A 60 -4.06 -11.56 -12.35
N ALA A 61 -3.34 -10.46 -12.51
CA ALA A 61 -2.57 -9.87 -11.43
C ALA A 61 -3.47 -9.39 -10.29
N LEU A 62 -4.61 -8.77 -10.61
CA LEU A 62 -5.59 -8.33 -9.61
C LEU A 62 -6.14 -9.50 -8.80
N GLN A 63 -6.58 -10.58 -9.47
CA GLN A 63 -7.09 -11.78 -8.80
C GLN A 63 -6.00 -12.44 -7.95
N HIS A 64 -4.80 -12.56 -8.50
CA HIS A 64 -3.66 -13.16 -7.81
C HIS A 64 -3.30 -12.39 -6.53
N ASN A 65 -3.17 -11.06 -6.63
CA ASN A 65 -2.89 -10.20 -5.48
C ASN A 65 -3.99 -10.30 -4.40
N ARG A 66 -5.25 -10.31 -4.81
CA ARG A 66 -6.36 -10.48 -3.88
C ARG A 66 -6.22 -11.78 -3.08
N LYS A 67 -5.97 -12.91 -3.74
CA LYS A 67 -5.85 -14.23 -3.10
C LYS A 67 -4.56 -14.38 -2.30
N ALA A 68 -3.44 -13.88 -2.82
CA ALA A 68 -2.13 -14.07 -2.21
C ALA A 68 -1.83 -13.09 -1.07
N PHE A 69 -2.43 -11.91 -1.08
CA PHE A 69 -2.12 -10.85 -0.13
C PHE A 69 -3.33 -10.29 0.61
N LEU A 70 -4.36 -9.78 -0.09
CA LEU A 70 -5.44 -9.03 0.56
C LEU A 70 -6.37 -9.92 1.40
N GLU A 71 -6.77 -11.08 0.89
CA GLU A 71 -7.60 -12.03 1.64
C GLU A 71 -6.86 -12.59 2.87
N PRO A 72 -5.60 -13.08 2.77
CA PRO A 72 -4.85 -13.48 3.95
C PRO A 72 -4.63 -12.36 4.96
N LEU A 73 -4.38 -11.12 4.50
CA LEU A 73 -4.26 -9.95 5.38
C LEU A 73 -5.52 -9.77 6.24
N ARG A 74 -6.70 -9.80 5.58
CA ARG A 74 -8.00 -9.70 6.24
C ARG A 74 -8.24 -10.88 7.20
N ASP A 75 -8.04 -12.09 6.72
CA ASP A 75 -8.37 -13.33 7.44
C ASP A 75 -7.49 -13.52 8.71
N LEU A 76 -6.29 -12.95 8.70
CA LEU A 76 -5.39 -12.88 9.85
C LEU A 76 -5.66 -11.67 10.77
N GLY A 77 -6.66 -10.85 10.47
CA GLY A 77 -6.98 -9.66 11.27
C GLY A 77 -5.90 -8.58 11.24
N ILE A 78 -5.10 -8.52 10.17
CA ILE A 78 -4.04 -7.54 10.00
C ILE A 78 -4.61 -6.31 9.30
N THR A 79 -4.34 -5.13 9.86
CA THR A 79 -4.71 -3.84 9.25
C THR A 79 -3.57 -3.28 8.42
N MET A 80 -3.89 -2.62 7.32
CA MET A 80 -2.92 -1.97 6.46
C MET A 80 -3.30 -0.50 6.24
N ASP A 81 -2.41 0.40 6.65
CA ASP A 81 -2.41 1.78 6.20
C ASP A 81 -1.58 1.88 4.93
N ILE A 82 -2.11 2.52 3.89
CA ILE A 82 -1.43 2.66 2.61
C ILE A 82 -1.52 4.08 2.06
N ILE A 83 -0.40 4.62 1.62
CA ILE A 83 -0.33 5.87 0.87
C ILE A 83 -0.08 5.59 -0.61
N PRO A 84 -0.64 6.37 -1.55
CA PRO A 84 -0.31 6.22 -2.96
C PRO A 84 1.11 6.67 -3.27
N GLY A 85 1.82 5.83 -4.03
CA GLY A 85 3.04 6.19 -4.72
C GLY A 85 2.77 6.75 -6.12
N ASN A 86 3.82 6.98 -6.87
CA ASN A 86 3.68 7.55 -8.22
C ASN A 86 3.06 6.58 -9.24
N HIS A 87 3.16 5.27 -9.06
CA HIS A 87 2.52 4.27 -9.91
C HIS A 87 1.04 4.06 -9.59
N ASP A 88 0.59 4.47 -8.41
CA ASP A 88 -0.80 4.29 -7.99
C ASP A 88 -1.74 5.40 -8.48
N VAL A 89 -1.22 6.49 -9.03
CA VAL A 89 -2.01 7.61 -9.53
C VAL A 89 -2.02 7.68 -11.05
N TYR A 90 -3.20 7.95 -11.63
CA TYR A 90 -3.39 7.98 -13.08
C TYR A 90 -2.63 9.14 -13.74
N PHE A 91 -2.79 10.35 -13.19
CA PHE A 91 -2.17 11.56 -13.69
C PHE A 91 -0.84 11.84 -12.98
N LYS A 92 0.14 12.40 -13.70
CA LYS A 92 1.44 12.74 -13.13
C LYS A 92 1.44 13.98 -12.22
N ASN A 93 0.39 14.78 -12.29
CA ASN A 93 0.31 16.10 -11.66
C ASN A 93 -0.77 16.21 -10.59
N THR A 94 -1.52 15.14 -10.31
CA THR A 94 -2.56 15.11 -9.27
C THR A 94 -2.77 13.68 -8.75
N ASN A 95 -3.19 13.56 -7.50
CA ASN A 95 -3.56 12.28 -6.87
C ASN A 95 -5.07 12.00 -6.94
N GLU A 96 -5.84 12.77 -7.69
CA GLU A 96 -7.30 12.71 -7.71
C GLU A 96 -7.84 11.35 -8.13
N LEU A 97 -7.28 10.77 -9.20
CA LEU A 97 -7.62 9.42 -9.66
C LEU A 97 -6.52 8.44 -9.24
N CYS A 98 -6.85 7.57 -8.28
CA CYS A 98 -5.90 6.66 -7.64
C CYS A 98 -6.41 5.22 -7.69
N SER A 99 -5.57 4.32 -8.22
CA SER A 99 -5.89 2.90 -8.34
C SER A 99 -6.18 2.22 -6.99
N LEU A 100 -5.56 2.68 -5.91
CA LEU A 100 -5.82 2.14 -4.59
C LEU A 100 -7.28 2.34 -4.18
N LYS A 101 -7.84 3.52 -4.41
CA LYS A 101 -9.26 3.80 -4.13
C LYS A 101 -10.19 2.96 -4.99
N GLU A 102 -9.88 2.85 -6.28
CA GLU A 102 -10.74 2.13 -7.22
C GLU A 102 -10.71 0.60 -7.00
N LEU A 103 -9.57 0.04 -6.58
CA LEU A 103 -9.37 -1.40 -6.53
C LEU A 103 -9.34 -1.99 -5.11
N LEU A 104 -8.91 -1.21 -4.11
CA LEU A 104 -8.85 -1.66 -2.71
C LEU A 104 -10.05 -1.19 -1.87
N GLY A 105 -10.91 -0.35 -2.40
CA GLY A 105 -12.06 0.20 -1.69
C GLY A 105 -13.04 -0.85 -1.12
N TYR A 106 -13.01 -2.07 -1.62
CA TYR A 106 -13.80 -3.20 -1.10
C TYR A 106 -13.21 -3.85 0.16
N PHE A 107 -11.98 -3.52 0.54
CA PHE A 107 -11.30 -4.04 1.73
C PHE A 107 -11.30 -3.04 2.89
N THR A 108 -12.31 -2.19 2.97
CA THR A 108 -12.40 -1.08 3.95
C THR A 108 -12.37 -1.51 5.40
N SER A 109 -12.63 -2.78 5.69
CA SER A 109 -12.59 -3.29 7.07
C SER A 109 -11.17 -3.39 7.64
N ASN A 110 -10.16 -3.50 6.77
CA ASN A 110 -8.77 -3.72 7.18
C ASN A 110 -7.73 -2.96 6.34
N VAL A 111 -8.15 -2.22 5.30
CA VAL A 111 -7.28 -1.38 4.49
C VAL A 111 -7.72 0.07 4.59
N ASN A 112 -6.83 0.92 5.06
CA ASN A 112 -7.02 2.37 5.18
C ASN A 112 -6.17 3.09 4.14
N ILE A 113 -6.82 3.71 3.15
CA ILE A 113 -6.14 4.43 2.06
C ILE A 113 -6.01 5.90 2.44
N ILE A 114 -4.78 6.34 2.64
CA ILE A 114 -4.47 7.68 3.10
C ILE A 114 -4.11 8.56 1.91
N MET A 115 -5.01 9.45 1.53
CA MET A 115 -4.87 10.30 0.35
C MET A 115 -4.29 11.70 0.64
N LYS A 116 -4.17 12.06 1.92
CA LYS A 116 -3.62 13.35 2.36
C LYS A 116 -2.55 13.15 3.43
N PRO A 117 -1.62 14.08 3.58
CA PRO A 117 -0.64 14.05 4.66
C PRO A 117 -1.33 13.88 6.00
N THR A 118 -0.87 12.91 6.77
CA THR A 118 -1.50 12.49 8.02
C THR A 118 -0.44 12.03 9.01
N VAL A 119 -0.69 12.26 10.29
CA VAL A 119 0.12 11.65 11.36
C VAL A 119 -0.63 10.42 11.89
N LEU A 120 -0.04 9.26 11.68
CA LEU A 120 -0.52 7.99 12.25
C LEU A 120 0.08 7.80 13.64
N ASP A 121 -0.68 7.17 14.53
CA ASP A 121 -0.21 6.82 15.87
C ASP A 121 -0.23 5.30 16.06
N TYR A 122 0.94 4.71 16.14
CA TYR A 122 1.12 3.29 16.41
C TYR A 122 1.55 3.11 17.87
N ALA A 123 0.58 3.13 18.79
CA ALA A 123 0.78 3.00 20.24
C ALA A 123 1.82 3.98 20.81
N GLY A 124 1.66 5.26 20.50
CA GLY A 124 2.53 6.35 20.94
C GLY A 124 3.70 6.65 20.01
N CYS A 125 3.96 5.81 19.00
CA CYS A 125 4.91 6.12 17.93
C CYS A 125 4.18 6.87 16.81
N LYS A 126 4.40 8.17 16.73
CA LYS A 126 3.81 9.02 15.69
C LYS A 126 4.62 8.96 14.41
N VAL A 127 3.95 8.65 13.31
CA VAL A 127 4.55 8.54 11.98
C VAL A 127 3.82 9.49 11.03
N ALA A 128 4.51 10.52 10.54
CA ALA A 128 4.00 11.39 9.50
C ALA A 128 4.10 10.64 8.15
N VAL A 129 2.97 10.42 7.49
CA VAL A 129 2.89 9.80 6.17
C VAL A 129 2.44 10.83 5.14
N VAL A 130 3.11 10.84 3.99
CA VAL A 130 2.86 11.80 2.92
C VAL A 130 2.68 11.04 1.61
N PRO A 131 1.50 11.09 1.00
CA PRO A 131 1.26 10.52 -0.33
C PRO A 131 2.16 11.13 -1.40
N TRP A 132 2.17 10.54 -2.60
CA TRP A 132 2.93 11.03 -3.75
C TRP A 132 2.85 12.54 -3.91
N ILE A 133 4.02 13.21 -3.88
CA ILE A 133 4.14 14.67 -4.03
C ILE A 133 4.23 15.00 -5.52
N ASN A 134 3.41 15.94 -5.96
CA ASN A 134 3.38 16.45 -7.33
C ASN A 134 3.11 17.96 -7.34
N ASN A 135 3.04 18.56 -8.51
CA ASN A 135 2.91 20.01 -8.64
C ASN A 135 1.63 20.58 -8.00
N SER A 136 0.54 19.80 -7.96
CA SER A 136 -0.74 20.28 -7.42
C SER A 136 -0.80 20.31 -5.89
N ASN A 137 0.02 19.50 -5.22
CA ASN A 137 -0.02 19.35 -3.77
C ASN A 137 1.29 19.74 -3.05
N TYR A 138 2.30 20.16 -3.81
CA TYR A 138 3.63 20.44 -3.29
C TYR A 138 3.63 21.43 -2.12
N ALA A 139 2.92 22.56 -2.27
CA ALA A 139 2.87 23.59 -1.25
C ALA A 139 2.21 23.10 0.05
N GLU A 140 1.02 22.44 -0.07
CA GLU A 140 0.29 21.89 1.07
C GLU A 140 1.11 20.84 1.80
N TYR A 141 1.77 19.93 1.06
CA TYR A 141 2.49 18.80 1.66
C TYR A 141 3.82 19.22 2.29
N THR A 142 4.51 20.20 1.70
CA THR A 142 5.73 20.75 2.31
C THR A 142 5.42 21.58 3.55
N GLU A 143 4.30 22.30 3.57
CA GLU A 143 3.82 22.97 4.78
C GLU A 143 3.53 21.98 5.91
N PHE A 144 2.80 20.91 5.61
CA PHE A 144 2.56 19.84 6.59
C PHE A 144 3.86 19.29 7.18
N LEU A 145 4.84 18.95 6.33
CA LEU A 145 6.12 18.43 6.77
C LEU A 145 6.90 19.43 7.65
N SER A 146 6.78 20.72 7.36
CA SER A 146 7.43 21.77 8.17
C SER A 146 6.86 21.87 9.58
N GLN A 147 5.63 21.43 9.78
CA GLN A 147 4.94 21.42 11.09
C GLN A 147 5.20 20.14 11.89
N CYS A 148 5.72 19.07 11.24
CA CYS A 148 6.11 17.83 11.90
C CYS A 148 7.44 18.06 12.64
N LYS A 149 7.39 18.11 13.98
CA LYS A 149 8.55 18.25 14.87
C LYS A 149 8.81 16.97 15.64
#